data_faf3b2f4679ae5143156a4a5a998a006
#
_entry.id   faf3b2f4679ae5143156a4a5a998a006
#
_cell.length_a   1.000
_cell.length_b   1.000
_cell.length_c   1.000
_cell.angle_alpha   90.00
_cell.angle_beta   90.00
_cell.angle_gamma   90.00
#
_symmetry.space_group_name_H-M   'P 1'
#
loop_
_entity.id
_entity.type
_entity.pdbx_description
1 polymer ?
#
loop_
_entity_poly.entity_id
_entity_poly.type
_entity_poly.pdbx_seq_one_letter_code
_entity_poly.pdbx_strand_id
1 'polypeptide(L)'
;MNSVINGPVYADVPKPTFHPGPAGTHITIRGLTKYFAGWPLYENFDLDIPKGKIVSIFGPNGCGKSTLINMISGLVPIDRGEILFDGKSLKDTKIGYVFQNYREALFPWMRTIDNIAYPLKLEGKSKTEVDRRMEELVASFDVKFDLNRYPYELSGGQQQTASIMRALAPKPEVLFLDEPFSALDFEMTLFIREKLQEVFMQTGTTMMLVSHDLEEAVYLADLVLLLTKRPTSIAEILRYDDPRPRTVAT
;
A
#
# COMPACT_ATOMS: atom_id res chain seq x y z
N MET A 1 -23.70 26.53 34.65
CA MET A 1 -24.06 26.94 33.28
C MET A 1 -23.15 26.12 32.34
N ASN A 2 -23.67 24.98 31.83
CA ASN A 2 -22.96 24.13 30.90
C ASN A 2 -23.27 24.59 29.45
N SER A 3 -22.33 25.19 28.79
CA SER A 3 -22.44 25.50 27.37
C SER A 3 -22.14 24.21 26.57
N VAL A 4 -23.21 23.60 26.06
CA VAL A 4 -23.10 22.51 25.05
C VAL A 4 -22.57 23.15 23.78
N ILE A 5 -21.36 22.80 23.39
CA ILE A 5 -20.80 23.15 22.10
C ILE A 5 -21.49 22.25 21.07
N ASN A 6 -22.49 22.78 20.38
CA ASN A 6 -23.08 22.12 19.22
C ASN A 6 -22.00 22.03 18.13
N GLY A 7 -21.53 20.83 17.86
CA GLY A 7 -20.70 20.56 16.67
C GLY A 7 -21.51 20.87 15.39
N PRO A 8 -20.83 21.12 14.25
CA PRO A 8 -21.51 21.47 13.01
C PRO A 8 -22.47 20.34 12.61
N VAL A 9 -23.75 20.70 12.46
CA VAL A 9 -24.79 19.83 11.89
C VAL A 9 -24.44 19.67 10.42
N TYR A 10 -23.91 18.51 10.03
CA TYR A 10 -23.73 18.17 8.62
C TYR A 10 -25.13 17.94 8.02
N ALA A 11 -25.58 18.87 7.18
CA ALA A 11 -26.77 18.71 6.38
C ALA A 11 -26.67 17.43 5.55
N ASP A 12 -27.80 16.73 5.33
CA ASP A 12 -27.91 15.56 4.47
C ASP A 12 -27.29 15.85 3.09
N VAL A 13 -26.07 15.41 2.89
CA VAL A 13 -25.40 15.46 1.57
C VAL A 13 -25.92 14.27 0.80
N PRO A 14 -26.52 14.48 -0.38
CA PRO A 14 -26.99 13.37 -1.22
C PRO A 14 -25.82 12.40 -1.44
N LYS A 15 -26.08 11.09 -1.27
CA LYS A 15 -25.11 10.06 -1.56
C LYS A 15 -24.69 10.23 -3.01
N PRO A 16 -23.36 10.30 -3.30
CA PRO A 16 -22.89 10.42 -4.66
C PRO A 16 -23.44 9.26 -5.50
N THR A 17 -23.97 9.57 -6.67
CA THR A 17 -24.35 8.54 -7.64
C THR A 17 -23.09 7.85 -8.11
N PHE A 18 -23.02 6.52 -7.90
CA PHE A 18 -21.88 5.71 -8.31
C PHE A 18 -21.66 5.81 -9.81
N HIS A 19 -20.49 6.26 -10.21
CA HIS A 19 -20.01 6.20 -11.59
C HIS A 19 -18.87 5.18 -11.63
N PRO A 20 -19.08 3.98 -12.22
CA PRO A 20 -18.01 2.99 -12.34
C PRO A 20 -16.84 3.61 -13.12
N GLY A 21 -15.62 3.24 -12.72
CA GLY A 21 -14.42 3.62 -13.45
C GLY A 21 -14.37 2.99 -14.84
N PRO A 22 -13.44 3.43 -15.70
CA PRO A 22 -13.21 2.82 -17.02
C PRO A 22 -12.99 1.31 -16.93
N ALA A 23 -13.25 0.58 -18.00
CA ALA A 23 -13.00 -0.85 -18.07
C ALA A 23 -11.52 -1.16 -17.68
N GLY A 24 -11.35 -2.15 -16.79
CA GLY A 24 -10.01 -2.50 -16.26
C GLY A 24 -9.58 -1.70 -15.03
N THR A 25 -10.42 -0.83 -14.47
CA THR A 25 -10.17 -0.16 -13.18
C THR A 25 -10.33 -1.14 -12.03
N HIS A 26 -9.36 -1.16 -11.13
CA HIS A 26 -9.41 -1.94 -9.88
C HIS A 26 -9.92 -1.10 -8.71
N ILE A 27 -9.38 0.12 -8.54
CA ILE A 27 -9.79 1.02 -7.47
C ILE A 27 -10.38 2.27 -8.08
N THR A 28 -11.62 2.58 -7.69
CA THR A 28 -12.34 3.78 -8.10
C THR A 28 -12.51 4.70 -6.92
N ILE A 29 -12.04 5.93 -7.00
CA ILE A 29 -12.17 6.96 -5.98
C ILE A 29 -13.00 8.09 -6.57
N ARG A 30 -14.06 8.52 -5.87
CA ARG A 30 -14.94 9.61 -6.31
C ARG A 30 -15.23 10.57 -5.17
N GLY A 31 -15.03 11.86 -5.44
CA GLY A 31 -15.34 12.94 -4.53
C GLY A 31 -14.62 12.87 -3.18
N LEU A 32 -13.46 12.19 -3.13
CA LEU A 32 -12.70 12.00 -1.90
C LEU A 32 -12.36 13.36 -1.29
N THR A 33 -12.80 13.56 -0.05
CA THR A 33 -12.54 14.78 0.70
C THR A 33 -12.00 14.42 2.07
N LYS A 34 -10.92 15.10 2.48
CA LYS A 34 -10.29 14.93 3.79
C LYS A 34 -9.81 16.26 4.33
N TYR A 35 -10.19 16.55 5.58
CA TYR A 35 -9.72 17.73 6.33
C TYR A 35 -8.84 17.30 7.50
N PHE A 36 -7.85 18.11 7.82
CA PHE A 36 -7.08 18.04 9.05
C PHE A 36 -7.06 19.41 9.72
N ALA A 37 -7.49 19.48 10.98
CA ALA A 37 -7.58 20.74 11.75
C ALA A 37 -8.33 21.87 10.98
N GLY A 38 -9.37 21.51 10.23
CA GLY A 38 -10.16 22.47 9.46
C GLY A 38 -9.59 22.84 8.09
N TRP A 39 -8.40 22.37 7.74
CA TRP A 39 -7.77 22.64 6.43
C TRP A 39 -7.95 21.46 5.50
N PRO A 40 -8.32 21.70 4.21
CA PRO A 40 -8.46 20.64 3.24
C PRO A 40 -7.09 20.04 2.89
N LEU A 41 -6.98 18.72 3.01
CA LEU A 41 -5.87 17.96 2.44
C LEU A 41 -6.24 17.52 1.03
N TYR A 42 -7.41 16.88 0.91
CA TYR A 42 -8.05 16.51 -0.35
C TYR A 42 -9.45 17.11 -0.40
N GLU A 43 -9.87 17.59 -1.57
CA GLU A 43 -11.17 18.17 -1.77
C GLU A 43 -11.71 17.76 -3.14
N ASN A 44 -12.81 16.97 -3.14
CA ASN A 44 -13.45 16.44 -4.34
C ASN A 44 -12.47 15.73 -5.29
N PHE A 45 -11.61 14.88 -4.73
CA PHE A 45 -10.53 14.21 -5.46
C PHE A 45 -11.04 12.90 -6.09
N ASP A 46 -10.84 12.76 -7.40
CA ASP A 46 -11.18 11.59 -8.19
C ASP A 46 -9.93 10.89 -8.70
N LEU A 47 -9.92 9.57 -8.68
CA LEU A 47 -8.82 8.77 -9.20
C LEU A 47 -9.29 7.36 -9.59
N ASP A 48 -8.77 6.86 -10.72
CA ASP A 48 -8.94 5.49 -11.17
C ASP A 48 -7.59 4.78 -11.20
N ILE A 49 -7.46 3.67 -10.46
CA ILE A 49 -6.27 2.82 -10.45
C ILE A 49 -6.55 1.58 -11.29
N PRO A 50 -5.81 1.34 -12.37
CA PRO A 50 -6.01 0.17 -13.22
C PRO A 50 -5.59 -1.12 -12.51
N LYS A 51 -6.28 -2.22 -12.81
CA LYS A 51 -6.01 -3.54 -12.27
C LYS A 51 -4.70 -4.11 -12.79
N GLY A 52 -3.96 -4.81 -11.93
CA GLY A 52 -2.70 -5.46 -12.31
C GLY A 52 -1.64 -4.47 -12.80
N LYS A 53 -1.56 -3.30 -12.16
CA LYS A 53 -0.53 -2.27 -12.42
C LYS A 53 0.16 -1.87 -11.14
N ILE A 54 1.41 -1.47 -11.25
CA ILE A 54 2.15 -0.80 -10.19
C ILE A 54 1.99 0.70 -10.38
N VAL A 55 1.40 1.37 -9.40
CA VAL A 55 1.17 2.81 -9.41
C VAL A 55 1.97 3.46 -8.31
N SER A 56 2.91 4.33 -8.68
CA SER A 56 3.67 5.12 -7.73
C SER A 56 3.04 6.49 -7.51
N ILE A 57 3.06 6.93 -6.26
CA ILE A 57 2.57 8.25 -5.86
C ILE A 57 3.78 9.10 -5.49
N PHE A 58 4.01 10.16 -6.24
CA PHE A 58 5.10 11.09 -6.06
C PHE A 58 4.58 12.52 -5.86
N GLY A 59 5.29 13.31 -5.08
CA GLY A 59 4.91 14.70 -4.82
C GLY A 59 5.62 15.30 -3.61
N PRO A 60 5.43 16.59 -3.34
CA PRO A 60 6.10 17.30 -2.25
C PRO A 60 5.86 16.67 -0.89
N ASN A 61 6.80 16.87 0.05
CA ASN A 61 6.61 16.42 1.43
C ASN A 61 5.38 17.09 2.04
N GLY A 62 4.60 16.31 2.78
CA GLY A 62 3.39 16.77 3.44
C GLY A 62 2.18 16.99 2.51
N CYS A 63 2.27 16.70 1.20
CA CYS A 63 1.10 16.79 0.31
C CYS A 63 0.05 15.70 0.53
N GLY A 64 0.33 14.68 1.35
CA GLY A 64 -0.67 13.68 1.70
C GLY A 64 -0.54 12.32 0.99
N LYS A 65 0.62 11.98 0.42
CA LYS A 65 0.86 10.68 -0.25
C LYS A 65 0.49 9.47 0.61
N SER A 66 1.13 9.35 1.79
CA SER A 66 0.82 8.28 2.75
C SER A 66 -0.63 8.36 3.25
N THR A 67 -1.17 9.58 3.43
CA THR A 67 -2.57 9.75 3.82
C THR A 67 -3.51 9.20 2.75
N LEU A 68 -3.20 9.36 1.45
CA LEU A 68 -4.01 8.82 0.36
C LEU A 68 -4.10 7.29 0.44
N ILE A 69 -2.96 6.61 0.51
CA ILE A 69 -2.97 5.13 0.62
C ILE A 69 -3.58 4.65 1.94
N ASN A 70 -3.42 5.40 3.04
CA ASN A 70 -4.07 5.12 4.31
C ASN A 70 -5.60 5.25 4.24
N MET A 71 -6.12 6.22 3.48
CA MET A 71 -7.56 6.34 3.24
C MET A 71 -8.07 5.21 2.34
N ILE A 72 -7.35 4.89 1.27
CA ILE A 72 -7.72 3.81 0.35
C ILE A 72 -7.71 2.45 1.07
N SER A 73 -6.74 2.20 1.92
CA SER A 73 -6.64 0.97 2.72
C SER A 73 -7.56 0.93 3.95
N GLY A 74 -8.31 2.00 4.22
CA GLY A 74 -9.23 2.09 5.35
C GLY A 74 -8.58 2.35 6.72
N LEU A 75 -7.26 2.61 6.76
CA LEU A 75 -6.55 2.96 8.00
C LEU A 75 -6.90 4.36 8.49
N VAL A 76 -7.24 5.27 7.59
CA VAL A 76 -7.70 6.62 7.89
C VAL A 76 -9.09 6.82 7.27
N PRO A 77 -10.10 7.23 8.06
CA PRO A 77 -11.43 7.47 7.52
C PRO A 77 -11.44 8.70 6.59
N ILE A 78 -12.21 8.62 5.52
CA ILE A 78 -12.53 9.76 4.65
C ILE A 78 -13.67 10.58 5.26
N ASP A 79 -13.71 11.88 4.97
CA ASP A 79 -14.79 12.74 5.46
C ASP A 79 -15.97 12.78 4.49
N ARG A 80 -15.70 12.67 3.15
CA ARG A 80 -16.70 12.54 2.08
C ARG A 80 -16.14 11.76 0.92
N GLY A 81 -17.04 11.30 0.05
CA GLY A 81 -16.69 10.56 -1.17
C GLY A 81 -16.84 9.06 -0.99
N GLU A 82 -16.33 8.32 -1.95
CA GLU A 82 -16.42 6.86 -2.01
C GLU A 82 -15.15 6.25 -2.57
N ILE A 83 -14.78 5.07 -2.06
CA ILE A 83 -13.66 4.25 -2.55
C ILE A 83 -14.17 2.83 -2.74
N LEU A 84 -14.05 2.33 -3.97
CA LEU A 84 -14.49 0.98 -4.33
C LEU A 84 -13.37 0.18 -5.00
N PHE A 85 -13.39 -1.12 -4.81
CA PHE A 85 -12.48 -2.10 -5.38
C PHE A 85 -13.25 -3.06 -6.28
N ASP A 86 -13.02 -3.04 -7.58
CA ASP A 86 -13.85 -3.77 -8.55
C ASP A 86 -15.36 -3.54 -8.33
N GLY A 87 -15.75 -2.30 -7.97
CA GLY A 87 -17.13 -1.94 -7.63
C GLY A 87 -17.64 -2.42 -6.26
N LYS A 88 -16.78 -3.01 -5.43
CA LYS A 88 -17.11 -3.53 -4.11
C LYS A 88 -16.49 -2.69 -3.00
N SER A 89 -16.97 -2.88 -1.77
CA SER A 89 -16.37 -2.23 -0.60
C SER A 89 -15.02 -2.86 -0.24
N LEU A 90 -14.19 -2.13 0.51
CA LEU A 90 -12.92 -2.63 1.04
C LEU A 90 -13.08 -3.93 1.85
N LYS A 91 -14.21 -4.13 2.52
CA LYS A 91 -14.47 -5.32 3.36
C LYS A 91 -14.44 -6.63 2.56
N ASP A 92 -14.72 -6.54 1.27
CA ASP A 92 -14.79 -7.68 0.35
C ASP A 92 -13.49 -7.85 -0.46
N THR A 93 -12.44 -7.09 -0.13
CA THR A 93 -11.18 -7.06 -0.86
C THR A 93 -10.02 -7.43 0.06
N LYS A 94 -9.18 -8.35 -0.38
CA LYS A 94 -7.95 -8.69 0.35
C LYS A 94 -6.87 -7.67 0.03
N ILE A 95 -6.40 -6.99 1.07
CA ILE A 95 -5.30 -6.03 0.96
C ILE A 95 -4.09 -6.48 1.77
N GLY A 96 -2.91 -6.12 1.28
CA GLY A 96 -1.66 -6.16 2.03
C GLY A 96 -1.17 -4.73 2.26
N TYR A 97 -0.54 -4.48 3.40
CA TYR A 97 0.01 -3.17 3.72
C TYR A 97 1.41 -3.30 4.30
N VAL A 98 2.37 -2.58 3.71
CA VAL A 98 3.76 -2.43 4.19
C VAL A 98 3.93 -1.01 4.69
N PHE A 99 4.15 -0.86 5.99
CA PHE A 99 4.29 0.43 6.66
C PHE A 99 5.69 1.02 6.48
N GLN A 100 5.78 2.34 6.43
CA GLN A 100 7.05 3.08 6.37
C GLN A 100 7.99 2.70 7.52
N ASN A 101 7.45 2.60 8.75
CA ASN A 101 8.23 2.16 9.90
C ASN A 101 8.12 0.65 10.09
N TYR A 102 8.91 -0.11 9.32
CA TYR A 102 8.94 -1.56 9.40
C TYR A 102 9.33 -2.11 10.78
N ARG A 103 10.09 -1.33 11.57
CA ARG A 103 10.52 -1.74 12.92
C ARG A 103 9.35 -1.83 13.89
N GLU A 104 8.35 -0.97 13.72
CA GLU A 104 7.12 -0.97 14.53
C GLU A 104 6.02 -1.85 13.92
N ALA A 105 6.18 -2.25 12.65
CA ALA A 105 5.18 -3.05 11.95
C ALA A 105 5.12 -4.50 12.44
N LEU A 106 6.25 -5.10 12.82
CA LEU A 106 6.31 -6.47 13.32
C LEU A 106 6.03 -6.53 14.83
N PHE A 107 5.34 -7.56 15.27
CA PHE A 107 5.07 -7.80 16.69
C PHE A 107 6.36 -8.26 17.39
N PRO A 108 6.97 -7.46 18.30
CA PRO A 108 8.27 -7.77 18.87
C PRO A 108 8.27 -8.98 19.81
N TRP A 109 7.09 -9.38 20.30
CA TRP A 109 6.90 -10.55 21.18
C TRP A 109 6.67 -11.86 20.43
N MET A 110 6.58 -11.82 19.10
CA MET A 110 6.39 -12.99 18.25
C MET A 110 7.64 -13.27 17.43
N ARG A 111 7.95 -14.55 17.17
CA ARG A 111 9.01 -14.92 16.23
C ARG A 111 8.69 -14.41 14.84
N THR A 112 9.71 -14.18 14.04
CA THR A 112 9.54 -13.64 12.66
C THR A 112 8.65 -14.54 11.80
N ILE A 113 8.84 -15.87 11.90
CA ILE A 113 8.00 -16.83 11.19
C ILE A 113 6.51 -16.70 11.57
N ASP A 114 6.22 -16.49 12.86
CA ASP A 114 4.86 -16.31 13.36
C ASP A 114 4.27 -14.96 12.94
N ASN A 115 5.10 -13.91 12.88
CA ASN A 115 4.70 -12.61 12.34
C ASN A 115 4.23 -12.73 10.87
N ILE A 116 5.01 -13.44 10.04
CA ILE A 116 4.68 -13.62 8.62
C ILE A 116 3.43 -14.47 8.46
N ALA A 117 3.30 -15.54 9.24
CA ALA A 117 2.17 -16.45 9.19
C ALA A 117 0.89 -15.90 9.85
N TYR A 118 0.99 -14.82 10.62
CA TYR A 118 -0.12 -14.30 11.43
C TYR A 118 -1.40 -13.99 10.63
N PRO A 119 -1.34 -13.32 9.47
CA PRO A 119 -2.56 -13.07 8.67
C PRO A 119 -3.27 -14.37 8.23
N LEU A 120 -2.52 -15.40 7.89
CA LEU A 120 -3.08 -16.69 7.48
C LEU A 120 -3.81 -17.38 8.64
N LYS A 121 -3.25 -17.26 9.86
CA LYS A 121 -3.88 -17.79 11.08
C LYS A 121 -5.20 -17.04 11.38
N LEU A 122 -5.24 -15.73 11.17
CA LEU A 122 -6.45 -14.91 11.31
C LEU A 122 -7.53 -15.30 10.28
N GLU A 123 -7.13 -15.67 9.06
CA GLU A 123 -8.05 -16.20 8.04
C GLU A 123 -8.54 -17.63 8.35
N GLY A 124 -8.12 -18.24 9.45
CA GLY A 124 -8.51 -19.60 9.83
C GLY A 124 -7.89 -20.69 8.95
N LYS A 125 -6.76 -20.42 8.29
CA LYS A 125 -6.05 -21.40 7.47
C LYS A 125 -5.54 -22.57 8.31
N SER A 126 -5.66 -23.79 7.76
CA SER A 126 -5.09 -24.99 8.38
C SER A 126 -3.57 -24.90 8.47
N LYS A 127 -2.98 -25.66 9.40
CA LYS A 127 -1.52 -25.72 9.55
C LYS A 127 -0.83 -26.05 8.23
N THR A 128 -1.32 -27.03 7.49
CA THR A 128 -0.75 -27.45 6.19
C THR A 128 -0.78 -26.32 5.15
N GLU A 129 -1.88 -25.53 5.10
CA GLU A 129 -1.96 -24.37 4.20
C GLU A 129 -0.98 -23.28 4.59
N VAL A 130 -0.84 -23.04 5.91
CA VAL A 130 0.13 -22.08 6.43
C VAL A 130 1.56 -22.51 6.09
N ASP A 131 1.92 -23.77 6.40
CA ASP A 131 3.26 -24.30 6.17
C ASP A 131 3.63 -24.20 4.67
N ARG A 132 2.73 -24.66 3.78
CA ARG A 132 2.93 -24.54 2.33
C ARG A 132 3.12 -23.08 1.88
N ARG A 133 2.29 -22.16 2.39
CA ARG A 133 2.41 -20.74 2.02
C ARG A 133 3.71 -20.13 2.52
N MET A 134 4.16 -20.52 3.70
CA MET A 134 5.45 -20.09 4.23
C MET A 134 6.62 -20.60 3.38
N GLU A 135 6.60 -21.87 2.93
CA GLU A 135 7.59 -22.41 2.01
C GLU A 135 7.63 -21.64 0.68
N GLU A 136 6.47 -21.34 0.08
CA GLU A 136 6.37 -20.51 -1.12
C GLU A 136 7.03 -19.13 -0.92
N LEU A 137 6.75 -18.45 0.18
CA LEU A 137 7.30 -17.12 0.47
C LEU A 137 8.81 -17.15 0.73
N VAL A 138 9.27 -18.12 1.51
CA VAL A 138 10.71 -18.33 1.80
C VAL A 138 11.49 -18.54 0.51
N ALA A 139 10.96 -19.37 -0.40
CA ALA A 139 11.59 -19.62 -1.69
C ALA A 139 11.56 -18.36 -2.59
N SER A 140 10.43 -17.66 -2.68
CA SER A 140 10.29 -16.44 -3.52
C SER A 140 11.24 -15.33 -3.10
N PHE A 141 11.46 -15.15 -1.79
CA PHE A 141 12.35 -14.12 -1.25
C PHE A 141 13.79 -14.58 -1.01
N ASP A 142 14.14 -15.82 -1.40
CA ASP A 142 15.47 -16.39 -1.17
C ASP A 142 16.00 -16.14 0.26
N VAL A 143 15.13 -16.42 1.25
CA VAL A 143 15.41 -16.08 2.66
C VAL A 143 16.57 -16.89 3.19
N LYS A 144 17.65 -16.21 3.59
CA LYS A 144 18.91 -16.82 4.12
C LYS A 144 19.13 -16.57 5.61
N PHE A 145 18.17 -15.93 6.28
CA PHE A 145 18.26 -15.67 7.71
C PHE A 145 17.27 -16.53 8.51
N ASP A 146 17.55 -16.71 9.78
CA ASP A 146 16.75 -17.57 10.66
C ASP A 146 15.43 -16.86 11.04
N LEU A 147 14.31 -17.37 10.52
CA LEU A 147 12.96 -16.88 10.80
C LEU A 147 12.47 -17.22 12.22
N ASN A 148 13.18 -18.06 12.99
CA ASN A 148 12.85 -18.32 14.38
C ASN A 148 13.33 -17.20 15.33
N ARG A 149 14.12 -16.27 14.86
CA ARG A 149 14.53 -15.08 15.62
C ARG A 149 13.36 -14.11 15.82
N TYR A 150 13.46 -13.33 16.87
CA TYR A 150 12.54 -12.21 17.09
C TYR A 150 12.92 -11.02 16.20
N PRO A 151 11.97 -10.12 15.86
CA PRO A 151 12.24 -8.98 14.99
C PRO A 151 13.45 -8.13 15.42
N TYR A 152 13.62 -7.89 16.71
CA TYR A 152 14.72 -7.08 17.23
C TYR A 152 16.12 -7.72 17.09
N GLU A 153 16.20 -9.02 16.77
CA GLU A 153 17.44 -9.75 16.50
C GLU A 153 17.84 -9.72 15.01
N LEU A 154 16.98 -9.14 14.16
CA LEU A 154 17.18 -9.05 12.71
C LEU A 154 17.75 -7.69 12.30
N SER A 155 18.50 -7.67 11.19
CA SER A 155 18.88 -6.40 10.54
C SER A 155 17.65 -5.66 10.00
N GLY A 156 17.79 -4.36 9.72
CA GLY A 156 16.69 -3.57 9.16
C GLY A 156 16.13 -4.13 7.86
N GLY A 157 17.00 -4.55 6.95
CA GLY A 157 16.59 -5.18 5.69
C GLY A 157 15.88 -6.52 5.87
N GLN A 158 16.31 -7.35 6.84
CA GLN A 158 15.64 -8.60 7.19
C GLN A 158 14.25 -8.34 7.79
N GLN A 159 14.11 -7.31 8.64
CA GLN A 159 12.81 -6.89 9.18
C GLN A 159 11.89 -6.40 8.06
N GLN A 160 12.41 -5.60 7.12
CA GLN A 160 11.64 -5.12 5.98
C GLN A 160 11.18 -6.28 5.09
N THR A 161 12.08 -7.23 4.77
CA THR A 161 11.73 -8.45 4.03
C THR A 161 10.59 -9.20 4.73
N ALA A 162 10.70 -9.42 6.04
CA ALA A 162 9.66 -10.09 6.82
C ALA A 162 8.33 -9.31 6.80
N SER A 163 8.37 -7.98 6.86
CA SER A 163 7.18 -7.12 6.77
C SER A 163 6.47 -7.27 5.41
N ILE A 164 7.24 -7.28 4.33
CA ILE A 164 6.71 -7.49 2.97
C ILE A 164 6.13 -8.90 2.82
N MET A 165 6.85 -9.93 3.28
CA MET A 165 6.38 -11.31 3.25
C MET A 165 5.05 -11.44 4.03
N ARG A 166 4.92 -10.80 5.19
CA ARG A 166 3.68 -10.78 5.98
C ARG A 166 2.52 -10.14 5.21
N ALA A 167 2.76 -9.00 4.54
CA ALA A 167 1.76 -8.34 3.73
C ALA A 167 1.31 -9.18 2.52
N LEU A 168 2.22 -9.99 1.97
CA LEU A 168 1.96 -10.87 0.83
C LEU A 168 1.39 -12.24 1.23
N ALA A 169 1.49 -12.64 2.51
CA ALA A 169 1.08 -13.96 2.96
C ALA A 169 -0.37 -14.31 2.56
N PRO A 170 -1.38 -13.43 2.75
CA PRO A 170 -2.77 -13.73 2.40
C PRO A 170 -3.07 -13.69 0.90
N LYS A 171 -2.07 -13.51 0.01
CA LYS A 171 -2.24 -13.32 -1.44
C LYS A 171 -3.20 -12.15 -1.73
N PRO A 172 -2.80 -10.91 -1.39
CA PRO A 172 -3.66 -9.75 -1.52
C PRO A 172 -3.97 -9.41 -2.98
N GLU A 173 -5.15 -8.85 -3.23
CA GLU A 173 -5.53 -8.30 -4.53
C GLU A 173 -4.87 -6.93 -4.76
N VAL A 174 -4.69 -6.16 -3.67
CA VAL A 174 -3.98 -4.88 -3.66
C VAL A 174 -2.90 -4.87 -2.58
N LEU A 175 -1.70 -4.45 -2.95
CA LEU A 175 -0.58 -4.25 -2.03
C LEU A 175 -0.25 -2.76 -1.93
N PHE A 176 -0.35 -2.22 -0.72
CA PHE A 176 0.08 -0.86 -0.40
C PHE A 176 1.48 -0.87 0.18
N LEU A 177 2.34 0.02 -0.31
CA LEU A 177 3.75 0.13 0.04
C LEU A 177 4.04 1.60 0.40
N ASP A 178 4.15 1.90 1.68
CA ASP A 178 4.44 3.26 2.15
C ASP A 178 5.94 3.41 2.40
N GLU A 179 6.64 4.06 1.46
CA GLU A 179 8.10 4.27 1.49
C GLU A 179 8.90 3.00 1.84
N PRO A 180 8.69 1.86 1.14
CA PRO A 180 9.21 0.56 1.55
C PRO A 180 10.73 0.46 1.51
N PHE A 181 11.43 1.41 0.90
CA PHE A 181 12.88 1.43 0.75
C PHE A 181 13.57 2.41 1.71
N SER A 182 12.78 3.20 2.45
CA SER A 182 13.32 4.18 3.39
C SER A 182 14.19 3.48 4.45
N ALA A 183 15.36 4.06 4.75
CA ALA A 183 16.32 3.55 5.73
C ALA A 183 16.95 2.16 5.41
N LEU A 184 16.89 1.72 4.14
CA LEU A 184 17.64 0.57 3.65
C LEU A 184 18.94 1.02 2.98
N ASP A 185 19.96 0.16 3.02
CA ASP A 185 21.14 0.33 2.21
C ASP A 185 20.85 0.04 0.72
N PHE A 186 21.79 0.40 -0.14
CA PHE A 186 21.63 0.28 -1.58
C PHE A 186 21.40 -1.16 -2.03
N GLU A 187 22.16 -2.13 -1.50
CA GLU A 187 22.05 -3.54 -1.88
C GLU A 187 20.67 -4.11 -1.51
N MET A 188 20.20 -3.81 -0.30
CA MET A 188 18.88 -4.24 0.16
C MET A 188 17.75 -3.57 -0.62
N THR A 189 17.91 -2.29 -0.98
CA THR A 189 16.95 -1.60 -1.85
C THR A 189 16.81 -2.29 -3.20
N LEU A 190 17.92 -2.62 -3.86
CA LEU A 190 17.90 -3.36 -5.13
C LEU A 190 17.24 -4.74 -4.96
N PHE A 191 17.62 -5.47 -3.94
CA PHE A 191 17.02 -6.78 -3.64
C PHE A 191 15.51 -6.71 -3.47
N ILE A 192 15.00 -5.77 -2.66
CA ILE A 192 13.55 -5.61 -2.44
C ILE A 192 12.83 -5.20 -3.74
N ARG A 193 13.42 -4.29 -4.53
CA ARG A 193 12.86 -3.88 -5.84
C ARG A 193 12.71 -5.06 -6.78
N GLU A 194 13.75 -5.90 -6.91
CA GLU A 194 13.70 -7.11 -7.74
C GLU A 194 12.61 -8.07 -7.25
N LYS A 195 12.56 -8.33 -5.95
CA LYS A 195 11.55 -9.24 -5.37
C LYS A 195 10.11 -8.74 -5.55
N LEU A 196 9.86 -7.46 -5.38
CA LEU A 196 8.55 -6.88 -5.65
C LEU A 196 8.16 -7.01 -7.13
N GLN A 197 9.11 -6.82 -8.03
CA GLN A 197 8.89 -6.99 -9.47
C GLN A 197 8.61 -8.46 -9.83
N GLU A 198 9.38 -9.43 -9.27
CA GLU A 198 9.13 -10.86 -9.44
C GLU A 198 7.72 -11.25 -8.94
N VAL A 199 7.33 -10.80 -7.73
CA VAL A 199 6.00 -11.05 -7.18
C VAL A 199 4.92 -10.47 -8.08
N PHE A 200 5.09 -9.24 -8.56
CA PHE A 200 4.16 -8.60 -9.48
C PHE A 200 3.97 -9.43 -10.77
N MET A 201 5.06 -9.84 -11.40
CA MET A 201 5.02 -10.64 -12.63
C MET A 201 4.33 -12.00 -12.42
N GLN A 202 4.49 -12.60 -11.24
CA GLN A 202 3.89 -13.92 -10.93
C GLN A 202 2.40 -13.81 -10.56
N THR A 203 1.98 -12.74 -9.92
CA THR A 203 0.64 -12.64 -9.31
C THR A 203 -0.30 -11.67 -10.00
N GLY A 204 0.21 -10.67 -10.69
CA GLY A 204 -0.58 -9.57 -11.24
C GLY A 204 -1.27 -8.71 -10.15
N THR A 205 -0.78 -8.78 -8.91
CA THR A 205 -1.31 -7.98 -7.79
C THR A 205 -1.21 -6.48 -8.11
N THR A 206 -2.28 -5.73 -7.95
CA THR A 206 -2.22 -4.27 -8.07
C THR A 206 -1.40 -3.71 -6.92
N MET A 207 -0.40 -2.87 -7.22
CA MET A 207 0.46 -2.29 -6.20
C MET A 207 0.36 -0.77 -6.21
N MET A 208 0.24 -0.16 -5.02
CA MET A 208 0.33 1.28 -4.83
C MET A 208 1.54 1.59 -3.96
N LEU A 209 2.47 2.35 -4.52
CA LEU A 209 3.76 2.67 -3.91
C LEU A 209 3.85 4.16 -3.62
N VAL A 210 4.15 4.55 -2.39
CA VAL A 210 4.62 5.89 -2.07
C VAL A 210 6.14 5.87 -2.06
N SER A 211 6.77 6.74 -2.84
CA SER A 211 8.20 6.97 -2.81
C SER A 211 8.51 8.47 -2.83
N HIS A 212 9.61 8.85 -2.22
CA HIS A 212 10.19 10.19 -2.33
C HIS A 212 11.35 10.22 -3.34
N ASP A 213 11.75 9.07 -3.86
CA ASP A 213 12.77 8.91 -4.89
C ASP A 213 12.11 8.61 -6.24
N LEU A 214 12.40 9.47 -7.22
CA LEU A 214 11.84 9.36 -8.57
C LEU A 214 12.41 8.15 -9.32
N GLU A 215 13.66 7.78 -9.08
CA GLU A 215 14.27 6.60 -9.71
C GLU A 215 13.56 5.32 -9.25
N GLU A 216 13.22 5.22 -7.96
CA GLU A 216 12.43 4.11 -7.43
C GLU A 216 11.04 4.05 -8.08
N ALA A 217 10.40 5.21 -8.18
CA ALA A 217 9.07 5.33 -8.77
C ALA A 217 9.08 4.85 -10.24
N VAL A 218 10.02 5.32 -11.05
CA VAL A 218 10.14 4.97 -12.47
C VAL A 218 10.55 3.51 -12.67
N TYR A 219 11.46 3.00 -11.84
CA TYR A 219 11.93 1.62 -11.95
C TYR A 219 10.80 0.61 -11.77
N LEU A 220 9.90 0.83 -10.80
CA LEU A 220 8.84 -0.12 -10.47
C LEU A 220 7.51 0.17 -11.15
N ALA A 221 7.16 1.44 -11.33
CA ALA A 221 5.79 1.81 -11.66
C ALA A 221 5.45 1.71 -13.15
N ASP A 222 4.24 1.28 -13.46
CA ASP A 222 3.61 1.43 -14.77
C ASP A 222 2.99 2.84 -14.91
N LEU A 223 2.57 3.42 -13.77
CA LEU A 223 2.05 4.79 -13.68
C LEU A 223 2.70 5.52 -12.52
N VAL A 224 3.05 6.79 -12.73
CA VAL A 224 3.47 7.70 -11.66
C VAL A 224 2.47 8.83 -11.56
N LEU A 225 1.80 8.93 -10.40
CA LEU A 225 0.89 10.02 -10.07
C LEU A 225 1.69 11.15 -9.45
N LEU A 226 1.78 12.28 -10.14
CA LEU A 226 2.41 13.50 -9.62
C LEU A 226 1.36 14.32 -8.88
N LEU A 227 1.53 14.48 -7.57
CA LEU A 227 0.61 15.25 -6.73
C LEU A 227 1.09 16.69 -6.52
N THR A 228 0.12 17.62 -6.41
CA THR A 228 0.39 19.04 -6.07
C THR A 228 0.60 19.24 -4.57
N LYS A 229 0.92 20.47 -4.15
CA LYS A 229 0.78 20.92 -2.76
C LYS A 229 -0.70 21.00 -2.39
N ARG A 230 -0.96 21.09 -1.07
CA ARG A 230 -2.35 21.23 -0.51
C ARG A 230 -3.05 22.50 -1.00
N PRO A 231 -4.35 22.41 -1.29
CA PRO A 231 -5.19 21.22 -1.42
C PRO A 231 -4.65 20.31 -2.52
N THR A 232 -4.51 19.01 -2.19
CA THR A 232 -3.81 18.06 -3.05
C THR A 232 -4.68 17.64 -4.22
N SER A 233 -4.12 17.74 -5.41
CA SER A 233 -4.70 17.28 -6.67
C SER A 233 -3.67 16.52 -7.50
N ILE A 234 -4.09 15.91 -8.58
CA ILE A 234 -3.20 15.28 -9.54
C ILE A 234 -2.69 16.37 -10.49
N ALA A 235 -1.38 16.59 -10.50
CA ALA A 235 -0.74 17.49 -11.47
C ALA A 235 -0.59 16.81 -12.82
N GLU A 236 -0.14 15.55 -12.82
CA GLU A 236 0.12 14.77 -14.02
C GLU A 236 0.12 13.27 -13.71
N ILE A 237 -0.15 12.44 -14.72
CA ILE A 237 -0.02 10.99 -14.67
C ILE A 237 0.95 10.58 -15.78
N LEU A 238 2.15 10.15 -15.38
CA LEU A 238 3.13 9.59 -16.28
C LEU A 238 2.88 8.09 -16.47
N ARG A 239 3.04 7.60 -17.71
CA ARG A 239 2.86 6.19 -18.07
C ARG A 239 4.14 5.61 -18.60
N TYR A 240 4.48 4.42 -18.15
CA TYR A 240 5.66 3.68 -18.55
C TYR A 240 5.25 2.30 -19.04
N ASP A 241 5.46 2.03 -20.32
CA ASP A 241 5.07 0.76 -20.96
C ASP A 241 6.29 -0.16 -21.19
N ASP A 242 7.44 0.16 -20.56
CA ASP A 242 8.64 -0.65 -20.65
C ASP A 242 8.41 -2.07 -20.14
N PRO A 243 8.87 -3.10 -20.87
CA PRO A 243 8.69 -4.49 -20.47
C PRO A 243 9.39 -4.80 -19.14
N ARG A 244 8.88 -5.81 -18.42
CA ARG A 244 9.49 -6.33 -17.20
C ARG A 244 10.25 -7.64 -17.48
N PRO A 245 11.29 -8.00 -16.72
CA PRO A 245 11.85 -7.23 -15.60
C PRO A 245 12.61 -5.99 -16.07
N ARG A 246 12.40 -4.87 -15.38
CA ARG A 246 13.23 -3.68 -15.58
C ARG A 246 14.52 -3.84 -14.78
N THR A 247 15.62 -3.46 -15.37
CA THR A 247 16.95 -3.49 -14.74
C THR A 247 17.45 -2.05 -14.55
N VAL A 248 18.23 -1.82 -13.50
CA VAL A 248 18.96 -0.56 -13.37
C VAL A 248 19.95 -0.53 -14.54
N ALA A 249 19.83 0.47 -15.41
CA ALA A 249 20.85 0.68 -16.44
C ALA A 249 22.18 1.02 -15.72
N THR A 250 23.16 0.13 -15.90
CA THR A 250 24.55 0.35 -15.45
C THR A 250 25.22 1.43 -16.30
#